data_8bc86b8c42771c0924ef52a704ef4ad0
#
_entry.id   8bc86b8c42771c0924ef52a704ef4ad0
#
_cell.length_a   1.000
_cell.length_b   1.000
_cell.length_c   1.000
_cell.angle_alpha   90.00
_cell.angle_beta   90.00
_cell.angle_gamma   90.00
#
_symmetry.space_group_name_H-M   'P 1'
#
loop_
_entity.id
_entity.type
_entity.pdbx_description
1 polymer ?
#
loop_
_entity_poly.entity_id
_entity_poly.type
_entity_poly.pdbx_seq_one_letter_code
_entity_poly.pdbx_strand_id
1 'polypeptide(L)'
;MGLTTVLTVEEIGLRLLAAAFCGALLGLDREMRGKAAGLRTHTLISISCALTTLVALEFYVGLHASGDERPSDPVRVIQGVAQAVGFISAGVMFRSGDSVRGATTAAVIWVAGGLGIACGAGYYLLAGMALALSLMVTILFTILMDRFPEFGREDDEGRRSDDDRKARERRRAARPPGRVRRIARPASRG
;
A
#
# COMPACT_ATOMS: atom_id res chain seq x y z
N MET A 1 -13.56 -20.77 28.85
CA MET A 1 -12.57 -21.61 28.18
C MET A 1 -11.50 -20.68 27.64
N GLY A 2 -10.36 -20.56 28.33
CA GLY A 2 -9.25 -19.76 27.84
C GLY A 2 -8.58 -20.53 26.71
N LEU A 3 -8.58 -19.98 25.52
CA LEU A 3 -7.76 -20.50 24.41
C LEU A 3 -6.31 -20.27 24.83
N THR A 4 -5.64 -21.31 25.28
CA THR A 4 -4.19 -21.28 25.47
C THR A 4 -3.55 -21.34 24.10
N THR A 5 -2.74 -20.32 23.79
CA THR A 5 -1.95 -20.31 22.55
C THR A 5 -0.96 -21.47 22.57
N VAL A 6 -0.77 -22.12 21.42
CA VAL A 6 0.21 -23.19 21.25
C VAL A 6 1.63 -22.61 21.20
N LEU A 7 1.76 -21.42 20.62
CA LEU A 7 3.01 -20.68 20.59
C LEU A 7 3.25 -19.92 21.89
N THR A 8 4.52 -19.83 22.30
CA THR A 8 4.90 -19.00 23.44
C THR A 8 4.70 -17.52 23.15
N VAL A 9 4.46 -16.73 24.19
CA VAL A 9 4.31 -15.27 24.06
C VAL A 9 5.55 -14.65 23.42
N GLU A 10 6.72 -15.17 23.73
CA GLU A 10 8.00 -14.72 23.15
C GLU A 10 8.05 -14.96 21.64
N GLU A 11 7.59 -16.12 21.18
CA GLU A 11 7.57 -16.46 19.77
C GLU A 11 6.53 -15.63 18.98
N ILE A 12 5.35 -15.43 19.55
CA ILE A 12 4.35 -14.53 18.98
C ILE A 12 4.91 -13.12 18.85
N GLY A 13 5.55 -12.63 19.93
CA GLY A 13 6.19 -11.32 19.94
C GLY A 13 7.28 -11.19 18.87
N LEU A 14 8.14 -12.20 18.75
CA LEU A 14 9.21 -12.24 17.75
C LEU A 14 8.66 -12.17 16.31
N ARG A 15 7.61 -12.95 16.00
CA ARG A 15 7.00 -12.96 14.67
C ARG A 15 6.37 -11.61 14.31
N LEU A 16 5.66 -10.98 15.26
CA LEU A 16 5.07 -9.66 15.05
C LEU A 16 6.13 -8.56 14.94
N LEU A 17 7.20 -8.61 15.74
CA LEU A 17 8.32 -7.67 15.65
C LEU A 17 9.09 -7.84 14.34
N ALA A 18 9.32 -9.06 13.89
CA ALA A 18 9.94 -9.33 12.59
C ALA A 18 9.10 -8.75 11.43
N ALA A 19 7.77 -8.94 11.48
CA ALA A 19 6.85 -8.36 10.50
C ALA A 19 6.88 -6.83 10.53
N ALA A 20 6.85 -6.24 11.73
CA ALA A 20 6.96 -4.79 11.91
C ALA A 20 8.27 -4.25 11.33
N PHE A 21 9.38 -4.90 11.61
CA PHE A 21 10.70 -4.54 11.12
C PHE A 21 10.79 -4.60 9.59
N CYS A 22 10.33 -5.70 8.98
CA CYS A 22 10.31 -5.84 7.53
C CYS A 22 9.45 -4.76 6.87
N GLY A 23 8.24 -4.54 7.39
CA GLY A 23 7.33 -3.50 6.90
C GLY A 23 7.92 -2.10 7.07
N ALA A 24 8.59 -1.84 8.20
CA ALA A 24 9.23 -0.55 8.47
C ALA A 24 10.40 -0.27 7.51
N LEU A 25 11.28 -1.23 7.28
CA LEU A 25 12.39 -1.06 6.35
C LEU A 25 11.91 -0.77 4.92
N LEU A 26 10.91 -1.52 4.44
CA LEU A 26 10.33 -1.29 3.14
C LEU A 26 9.63 0.06 3.05
N GLY A 27 8.87 0.42 4.10
CA GLY A 27 8.16 1.70 4.18
C GLY A 27 9.08 2.91 4.34
N LEU A 28 10.23 2.75 5.00
CA LEU A 28 11.23 3.81 5.18
C LEU A 28 11.82 4.23 3.82
N ASP A 29 12.21 3.26 2.99
CA ASP A 29 12.68 3.55 1.62
C ASP A 29 11.62 4.34 0.84
N ARG A 30 10.35 3.99 0.99
CA ARG A 30 9.24 4.65 0.30
C ARG A 30 9.00 6.07 0.82
N GLU A 31 9.07 6.27 2.12
CA GLU A 31 8.89 7.58 2.76
C GLU A 31 10.01 8.55 2.40
N MET A 32 11.26 8.08 2.44
CA MET A 32 12.43 8.87 2.03
C MET A 32 12.35 9.34 0.57
N ARG A 33 11.66 8.59 -0.28
CA ARG A 33 11.44 8.94 -1.69
C ARG A 33 10.14 9.72 -1.95
N GLY A 34 9.43 10.16 -0.90
CA GLY A 34 8.19 10.96 -1.01
C GLY A 34 7.04 10.22 -1.71
N LYS A 35 6.97 8.89 -1.58
CA LYS A 35 5.87 8.08 -2.17
C LYS A 35 4.62 8.14 -1.31
N ALA A 36 3.45 7.91 -1.92
CA ALA A 36 2.14 8.07 -1.27
C ALA A 36 1.92 7.17 -0.05
N ALA A 37 2.48 5.95 -0.04
CA ALA A 37 2.47 5.04 1.11
C ALA A 37 3.90 4.90 1.65
N GLY A 38 4.09 5.20 2.92
CA GLY A 38 5.39 5.23 3.61
C GLY A 38 5.46 4.26 4.79
N LEU A 39 6.27 4.64 5.79
CA LEU A 39 6.62 3.84 6.96
C LEU A 39 5.39 3.26 7.68
N ARG A 40 4.44 4.12 8.06
CA ARG A 40 3.24 3.70 8.82
C ARG A 40 2.41 2.68 8.08
N THR A 41 2.15 2.92 6.81
CA THR A 41 1.29 2.06 5.99
C THR A 41 1.87 0.66 5.83
N HIS A 42 3.14 0.55 5.45
CA HIS A 42 3.78 -0.74 5.21
C HIS A 42 3.96 -1.53 6.52
N THR A 43 4.32 -0.86 7.62
CA THR A 43 4.45 -1.50 8.94
C THR A 43 3.12 -2.07 9.41
N LEU A 44 2.03 -1.27 9.34
CA LEU A 44 0.70 -1.73 9.79
C LEU A 44 0.17 -2.88 8.93
N ILE A 45 0.35 -2.83 7.61
CA ILE A 45 -0.05 -3.92 6.72
C ILE A 45 0.70 -5.20 7.05
N SER A 46 2.02 -5.12 7.23
CA SER A 46 2.84 -6.28 7.55
C SER A 46 2.46 -6.90 8.90
N ILE A 47 2.27 -6.09 9.95
CA ILE A 47 1.81 -6.57 11.27
C ILE A 47 0.42 -7.21 11.16
N SER A 48 -0.52 -6.59 10.46
CA SER A 48 -1.89 -7.11 10.32
C SER A 48 -1.92 -8.46 9.59
N CYS A 49 -1.11 -8.60 8.55
CA CYS A 49 -0.97 -9.86 7.82
C CYS A 49 -0.32 -10.95 8.68
N ALA A 50 0.71 -10.60 9.46
CA ALA A 50 1.35 -11.52 10.39
C ALA A 50 0.40 -11.99 11.49
N LEU A 51 -0.35 -11.06 12.09
CA LEU A 51 -1.36 -11.36 13.11
C LEU A 51 -2.42 -12.31 12.58
N THR A 52 -2.99 -12.03 11.40
CA THR A 52 -4.02 -12.89 10.81
C THR A 52 -3.48 -14.28 10.49
N THR A 53 -2.24 -14.37 10.01
CA THR A 53 -1.57 -15.65 9.75
C THR A 53 -1.31 -16.43 11.03
N LEU A 54 -0.85 -15.77 12.10
CA LEU A 54 -0.68 -16.38 13.42
C LEU A 54 -1.99 -16.94 13.97
N VAL A 55 -3.06 -16.15 13.95
CA VAL A 55 -4.38 -16.59 14.40
C VAL A 55 -4.85 -17.82 13.63
N ALA A 56 -4.65 -17.84 12.30
CA ALA A 56 -5.03 -18.98 11.47
C ALA A 56 -4.26 -20.25 11.83
N LEU A 57 -2.96 -20.14 12.07
CA LEU A 57 -2.12 -21.27 12.45
C LEU A 57 -2.44 -21.78 13.85
N GLU A 58 -2.66 -20.90 14.82
CA GLU A 58 -3.08 -21.25 16.18
C GLU A 58 -4.43 -21.99 16.17
N PHE A 59 -5.38 -21.49 15.38
CA PHE A 59 -6.68 -22.15 15.21
C PHE A 59 -6.52 -23.54 14.59
N TYR A 60 -5.71 -23.67 13.56
CA TYR A 60 -5.46 -24.94 12.88
C TYR A 60 -4.87 -25.98 13.84
N VAL A 61 -3.82 -25.61 14.57
CA VAL A 61 -3.15 -26.52 15.52
C VAL A 61 -4.09 -26.87 16.69
N GLY A 62 -4.85 -25.90 17.22
CA GLY A 62 -5.79 -26.12 18.31
C GLY A 62 -6.92 -27.09 17.94
N LEU A 63 -7.46 -27.02 16.72
CA LEU A 63 -8.47 -27.94 16.22
C LEU A 63 -7.91 -29.37 16.09
N HIS A 64 -6.72 -29.54 15.53
CA HIS A 64 -6.08 -30.85 15.41
C HIS A 64 -5.76 -31.48 16.77
N ALA A 65 -5.30 -30.66 17.73
CA ALA A 65 -5.02 -31.13 19.09
C ALA A 65 -6.27 -31.59 19.83
N SER A 66 -7.46 -31.07 19.49
CA SER A 66 -8.75 -31.50 20.07
C SER A 66 -9.38 -32.72 19.40
N GLY A 67 -8.74 -33.31 18.39
CA GLY A 67 -9.26 -34.48 17.65
C GLY A 67 -10.40 -34.10 16.69
N ASP A 68 -10.60 -32.84 16.40
CA ASP A 68 -11.59 -32.38 15.43
C ASP A 68 -11.01 -32.53 14.01
N GLU A 69 -11.47 -33.56 13.30
CA GLU A 69 -11.04 -33.84 11.91
C GLU A 69 -11.68 -32.91 10.85
N ARG A 70 -12.38 -31.87 11.28
CA ARG A 70 -12.94 -30.93 10.29
C ARG A 70 -11.83 -30.32 9.43
N PRO A 71 -12.03 -30.27 8.12
CA PRO A 71 -11.03 -29.72 7.22
C PRO A 71 -10.91 -28.20 7.47
N SER A 72 -9.96 -27.80 8.30
CA SER A 72 -9.53 -26.41 8.41
C SER A 72 -8.26 -26.25 7.59
N ASP A 73 -8.28 -25.30 6.68
CA ASP A 73 -7.16 -25.05 5.77
C ASP A 73 -6.60 -23.63 6.00
N PRO A 74 -5.45 -23.51 6.69
CA PRO A 74 -4.84 -22.21 6.94
C PRO A 74 -4.44 -21.52 5.63
N VAL A 75 -4.27 -22.23 4.52
CA VAL A 75 -3.95 -21.65 3.21
C VAL A 75 -5.12 -20.78 2.71
N ARG A 76 -6.36 -21.10 3.06
CA ARG A 76 -7.52 -20.26 2.72
C ARG A 76 -7.48 -18.90 3.41
N VAL A 77 -6.93 -18.83 4.62
CA VAL A 77 -6.76 -17.56 5.33
C VAL A 77 -5.68 -16.73 4.63
N ILE A 78 -4.58 -17.35 4.23
CA ILE A 78 -3.53 -16.70 3.44
C ILE A 78 -4.09 -16.13 2.13
N GLN A 79 -4.94 -16.89 1.43
CA GLN A 79 -5.64 -16.41 0.23
C GLN A 79 -6.51 -15.19 0.53
N GLY A 80 -7.28 -15.23 1.63
CA GLY A 80 -8.12 -14.11 2.06
C GLY A 80 -7.30 -12.85 2.39
N VAL A 81 -6.17 -13.01 3.09
CA VAL A 81 -5.25 -11.91 3.39
C VAL A 81 -4.67 -11.33 2.10
N ALA A 82 -4.21 -12.17 1.17
CA ALA A 82 -3.68 -11.72 -0.11
C ALA A 82 -4.72 -10.93 -0.92
N GLN A 83 -5.98 -11.39 -0.94
CA GLN A 83 -7.09 -10.67 -1.58
C GLN A 83 -7.36 -9.30 -0.91
N ALA A 84 -7.39 -9.26 0.42
CA ALA A 84 -7.62 -8.02 1.17
C ALA A 84 -6.51 -6.99 0.92
N VAL A 85 -5.24 -7.42 0.95
CA VAL A 85 -4.10 -6.55 0.62
C VAL A 85 -4.16 -6.12 -0.85
N GLY A 86 -4.57 -7.01 -1.76
CA GLY A 86 -4.81 -6.69 -3.17
C GLY A 86 -5.85 -5.59 -3.33
N PHE A 87 -6.94 -5.63 -2.58
CA PHE A 87 -7.96 -4.59 -2.58
C PHE A 87 -7.43 -3.24 -2.08
N ILE A 88 -6.68 -3.22 -0.97
CA ILE A 88 -6.03 -2.01 -0.45
C ILE A 88 -5.04 -1.45 -1.48
N SER A 89 -4.25 -2.33 -2.11
CA SER A 89 -3.29 -1.97 -3.15
C SER A 89 -3.97 -1.35 -4.37
N ALA A 90 -5.10 -1.92 -4.80
CA ALA A 90 -5.90 -1.37 -5.90
C ALA A 90 -6.43 0.04 -5.56
N GLY A 91 -6.79 0.29 -4.29
CA GLY A 91 -7.26 1.59 -3.82
C GLY A 91 -6.24 2.72 -3.91
N VAL A 92 -4.95 2.41 -4.00
CA VAL A 92 -3.87 3.41 -4.18
C VAL A 92 -3.58 3.71 -5.65
N MET A 93 -4.08 2.87 -6.56
CA MET A 93 -3.96 3.09 -8.00
C MET A 93 -5.12 3.96 -8.50
N PHE A 94 -4.82 4.96 -9.28
CA PHE A 94 -5.84 5.77 -9.95
C PHE A 94 -5.41 6.12 -11.36
N ARG A 95 -6.40 6.22 -12.24
CA ARG A 95 -6.20 6.58 -13.62
C ARG A 95 -6.32 8.09 -13.79
N SER A 96 -5.36 8.68 -14.49
CA SER A 96 -5.38 10.09 -14.86
C SER A 96 -5.14 10.19 -16.38
N GLY A 97 -6.20 10.40 -17.14
CA GLY A 97 -6.13 10.31 -18.60
C GLY A 97 -5.76 8.90 -19.06
N ASP A 98 -4.72 8.77 -19.87
CA ASP A 98 -4.21 7.49 -20.37
C ASP A 98 -3.14 6.85 -19.47
N SER A 99 -2.70 7.54 -18.40
CA SER A 99 -1.68 7.02 -17.47
C SER A 99 -2.28 6.43 -16.20
N VAL A 100 -1.68 5.35 -15.67
CA VAL A 100 -1.99 4.75 -14.38
C VAL A 100 -0.95 5.20 -13.36
N ARG A 101 -1.38 5.87 -12.29
CA ARG A 101 -0.52 6.31 -11.18
C ARG A 101 -0.64 5.37 -9.99
N GLY A 102 0.42 5.25 -9.21
CA GLY A 102 0.43 4.46 -7.97
C GLY A 102 0.70 2.97 -8.15
N ALA A 103 0.91 2.46 -9.37
CA ALA A 103 1.14 1.04 -9.62
C ALA A 103 2.32 0.47 -8.82
N THR A 104 3.47 1.15 -8.80
CA THR A 104 4.63 0.73 -7.99
C THR A 104 4.32 0.77 -6.49
N THR A 105 3.57 1.77 -6.02
CA THR A 105 3.16 1.86 -4.61
C THR A 105 2.25 0.69 -4.25
N ALA A 106 1.29 0.35 -5.11
CA ALA A 106 0.40 -0.79 -4.93
C ALA A 106 1.17 -2.12 -4.87
N ALA A 107 2.14 -2.32 -5.76
CA ALA A 107 3.00 -3.51 -5.76
C ALA A 107 3.81 -3.64 -4.46
N VAL A 108 4.39 -2.55 -3.96
CA VAL A 108 5.18 -2.57 -2.71
C VAL A 108 4.29 -2.81 -1.48
N ILE A 109 3.05 -2.30 -1.44
CA ILE A 109 2.07 -2.62 -0.41
C ILE A 109 1.77 -4.13 -0.40
N TRP A 110 1.61 -4.73 -1.59
CA TRP A 110 1.35 -6.16 -1.71
C TRP A 110 2.54 -7.00 -1.21
N VAL A 111 3.78 -6.57 -1.50
CA VAL A 111 5.00 -7.18 -0.94
C VAL A 111 5.02 -7.08 0.58
N ALA A 112 4.67 -5.93 1.18
CA ALA A 112 4.61 -5.78 2.63
C ALA A 112 3.63 -6.77 3.28
N GLY A 113 2.49 -7.04 2.62
CA GLY A 113 1.55 -8.08 3.04
C GLY A 113 2.18 -9.48 3.01
N GLY A 114 2.88 -9.82 1.93
CA GLY A 114 3.60 -11.09 1.80
C GLY A 114 4.69 -11.29 2.86
N LEU A 115 5.45 -10.23 3.18
CA LEU A 115 6.43 -10.24 4.26
C LEU A 115 5.78 -10.49 5.62
N GLY A 116 4.62 -9.87 5.87
CA GLY A 116 3.82 -10.11 7.07
C GLY A 116 3.37 -11.57 7.19
N ILE A 117 2.84 -12.14 6.12
CA ILE A 117 2.44 -13.56 6.07
C ILE A 117 3.64 -14.46 6.39
N ALA A 118 4.79 -14.23 5.73
CA ALA A 118 5.98 -15.05 5.94
C ALA A 118 6.51 -14.96 7.38
N CYS A 119 6.56 -13.76 7.97
CA CYS A 119 6.97 -13.57 9.36
C CYS A 119 5.97 -14.23 10.33
N GLY A 120 4.66 -14.05 10.11
CA GLY A 120 3.62 -14.67 10.92
C GLY A 120 3.67 -16.20 10.89
N ALA A 121 4.02 -16.77 9.74
CA ALA A 121 4.22 -18.22 9.59
C ALA A 121 5.59 -18.71 10.11
N GLY A 122 6.49 -17.80 10.53
CA GLY A 122 7.82 -18.16 11.06
C GLY A 122 8.89 -18.38 9.98
N TYR A 123 8.61 -18.07 8.70
CA TYR A 123 9.55 -18.21 7.59
C TYR A 123 10.48 -16.99 7.46
N TYR A 124 11.28 -16.73 8.50
CA TYR A 124 12.15 -15.53 8.58
C TYR A 124 13.17 -15.43 7.47
N LEU A 125 13.77 -16.56 7.05
CA LEU A 125 14.73 -16.57 5.96
C LEU A 125 14.07 -16.15 4.65
N LEU A 126 12.87 -16.68 4.37
CA LEU A 126 12.10 -16.31 3.19
C LEU A 126 11.72 -14.83 3.21
N ALA A 127 11.25 -14.34 4.36
CA ALA A 127 10.93 -12.93 4.54
C ALA A 127 12.15 -12.03 4.33
N GLY A 128 13.30 -12.39 4.90
CA GLY A 128 14.56 -11.64 4.74
C GLY A 128 15.05 -11.60 3.29
N MET A 129 15.00 -12.72 2.58
CA MET A 129 15.37 -12.78 1.16
C MET A 129 14.42 -11.95 0.30
N ALA A 130 13.12 -12.06 0.53
CA ALA A 130 12.11 -11.30 -0.19
C ALA A 130 12.24 -9.78 0.06
N LEU A 131 12.52 -9.38 1.31
CA LEU A 131 12.77 -7.99 1.67
C LEU A 131 14.03 -7.46 0.97
N ALA A 132 15.15 -8.19 1.03
CA ALA A 132 16.41 -7.79 0.40
C ALA A 132 16.24 -7.62 -1.12
N LEU A 133 15.56 -8.57 -1.76
CA LEU A 133 15.30 -8.52 -3.21
C LEU A 133 14.39 -7.33 -3.56
N SER A 134 13.34 -7.09 -2.76
CA SER A 134 12.40 -5.98 -2.99
C SER A 134 13.07 -4.62 -2.85
N LEU A 135 13.93 -4.45 -1.84
CA LEU A 135 14.71 -3.24 -1.66
C LEU A 135 15.73 -3.07 -2.80
N MET A 136 16.41 -4.15 -3.18
CA MET A 136 17.34 -4.13 -4.31
C MET A 136 16.64 -3.66 -5.59
N VAL A 137 15.48 -4.23 -5.91
CA VAL A 137 14.70 -3.85 -7.11
C VAL A 137 14.27 -2.38 -7.03
N THR A 138 13.67 -1.93 -5.91
CA THR A 138 13.21 -0.55 -5.78
C THR A 138 14.35 0.46 -5.85
N ILE A 139 15.50 0.17 -5.24
CA ILE A 139 16.68 1.03 -5.25
C ILE A 139 17.31 1.05 -6.65
N LEU A 140 17.54 -0.12 -7.24
CA LEU A 140 18.19 -0.25 -8.54
C LEU A 140 17.40 0.47 -9.64
N PHE A 141 16.09 0.23 -9.71
CA PHE A 141 15.25 0.90 -10.71
C PHE A 141 15.16 2.41 -10.50
N THR A 142 15.21 2.89 -9.27
CA THR A 142 15.26 4.34 -9.01
C THR A 142 16.56 4.95 -9.53
N ILE A 143 17.71 4.32 -9.21
CA ILE A 143 19.01 4.80 -9.69
C ILE A 143 19.06 4.76 -11.23
N LEU A 144 18.50 3.70 -11.83
CA LEU A 144 18.46 3.56 -13.29
C LEU A 144 17.62 4.65 -13.95
N MET A 145 16.44 4.95 -13.40
CA MET A 145 15.57 6.03 -13.90
C MET A 145 16.21 7.41 -13.76
N ASP A 146 16.92 7.66 -12.64
CA ASP A 146 17.65 8.91 -12.43
C ASP A 146 18.82 9.05 -13.42
N ARG A 147 19.44 7.94 -13.83
CA ARG A 147 20.56 7.92 -14.77
C ARG A 147 20.13 8.02 -16.23
N PHE A 148 18.94 7.53 -16.55
CA PHE A 148 18.38 7.50 -17.91
C PHE A 148 16.99 8.16 -17.92
N PRO A 149 16.92 9.51 -17.89
CA PRO A 149 15.66 10.25 -17.79
C PRO A 149 14.73 10.06 -18.99
N GLU A 150 15.23 9.49 -20.08
CA GLU A 150 14.40 9.20 -21.26
C GLU A 150 13.37 8.09 -21.02
N PHE A 151 13.66 7.14 -20.11
CA PHE A 151 12.72 6.07 -19.75
C PHE A 151 11.60 6.53 -18.78
N GLY A 152 11.77 7.66 -18.08
CA GLY A 152 10.80 8.22 -17.13
C GLY A 152 9.92 9.34 -17.67
N ARG A 153 10.09 9.75 -18.94
CA ARG A 153 9.39 10.92 -19.51
C ARG A 153 7.87 10.79 -19.57
N GLU A 154 7.35 9.59 -19.82
CA GLU A 154 5.90 9.36 -19.92
C GLU A 154 5.19 9.63 -18.57
N ASP A 155 5.80 9.27 -17.46
CA ASP A 155 5.24 9.48 -16.11
C ASP A 155 5.30 10.95 -15.66
N ASP A 156 6.31 11.72 -16.11
CA ASP A 156 6.51 13.12 -15.73
C ASP A 156 5.66 14.08 -16.56
N GLU A 157 5.45 13.83 -17.85
CA GLU A 157 4.55 14.63 -18.71
C GLU A 157 3.09 14.53 -18.24
N GLY A 158 2.67 13.33 -17.81
CA GLY A 158 1.36 13.12 -17.20
C GLY A 158 1.20 13.91 -15.87
N ARG A 159 2.26 14.02 -15.08
CA ARG A 159 2.26 14.79 -13.83
C ARG A 159 2.12 16.29 -14.06
N ARG A 160 2.92 16.85 -14.99
CA ARG A 160 2.91 18.28 -15.32
C ARG A 160 1.57 18.72 -15.90
N SER A 161 1.00 17.94 -16.80
CA SER A 161 -0.30 18.25 -17.41
C SER A 161 -1.44 18.28 -16.39
N ASP A 162 -1.42 17.40 -15.37
CA ASP A 162 -2.45 17.32 -14.33
C ASP A 162 -2.31 18.44 -13.28
N ASP A 163 -1.09 18.81 -12.93
CA ASP A 163 -0.82 19.93 -12.03
C ASP A 163 -1.20 21.26 -12.67
N ASP A 164 -0.92 21.43 -13.96
CA ASP A 164 -1.35 22.59 -14.74
C ASP A 164 -2.88 22.65 -14.88
N ARG A 165 -3.55 21.50 -15.06
CA ARG A 165 -5.00 21.43 -15.11
C ARG A 165 -5.64 21.82 -13.77
N LYS A 166 -5.15 21.26 -12.67
CA LYS A 166 -5.60 21.61 -11.31
C LYS A 166 -5.34 23.08 -10.97
N ALA A 167 -4.20 23.62 -11.39
CA ALA A 167 -3.88 25.03 -11.22
C ALA A 167 -4.84 25.93 -12.01
N ARG A 168 -5.20 25.55 -13.25
CA ARG A 168 -6.18 26.27 -14.08
C ARG A 168 -7.60 26.19 -13.50
N GLU A 169 -8.01 25.04 -12.96
CA GLU A 169 -9.30 24.86 -12.31
C GLU A 169 -9.39 25.70 -11.03
N ARG A 170 -8.35 25.71 -10.19
CA ARG A 170 -8.27 26.58 -9.00
C ARG A 170 -8.34 28.06 -9.35
N ARG A 171 -7.65 28.50 -10.42
CA ARG A 171 -7.72 29.88 -10.90
C ARG A 171 -9.08 30.24 -11.48
N ARG A 172 -9.80 29.32 -12.10
CA ARG A 172 -11.17 29.52 -12.58
C ARG A 172 -12.17 29.62 -11.41
N ALA A 173 -12.03 28.77 -10.40
CA ALA A 173 -12.87 28.81 -9.19
C ALA A 173 -12.65 30.06 -8.35
N ALA A 174 -11.41 30.59 -8.32
CA ALA A 174 -11.07 31.83 -7.61
C ALA A 174 -11.44 33.12 -8.34
N ARG A 175 -11.95 33.03 -9.58
CA ARG A 175 -12.39 34.21 -10.32
C ARG A 175 -13.74 34.68 -9.77
N PRO A 176 -13.86 35.94 -9.27
CA PRO A 176 -15.13 36.45 -8.80
C PRO A 176 -16.16 36.45 -9.96
N PRO A 177 -17.43 36.17 -9.67
CA PRO A 177 -18.49 36.18 -10.68
C PRO A 177 -18.49 37.56 -11.39
N GLY A 178 -18.34 37.50 -12.69
CA GLY A 178 -18.22 38.69 -13.51
C GLY A 178 -19.36 39.69 -13.21
N ARG A 179 -19.01 40.93 -12.90
CA ARG A 179 -19.95 42.02 -12.78
C ARG A 179 -20.83 42.02 -14.04
N VAL A 180 -22.07 41.61 -13.89
CA VAL A 180 -23.09 41.78 -14.94
C VAL A 180 -23.14 43.26 -15.25
N ARG A 181 -22.65 43.65 -16.40
CA ARG A 181 -22.75 45.01 -16.95
C ARG A 181 -24.24 45.30 -17.06
N ARG A 182 -24.81 46.11 -16.10
CA ARG A 182 -26.14 46.67 -16.22
C ARG A 182 -26.12 47.50 -17.50
N ILE A 183 -26.79 47.01 -18.54
CA ILE A 183 -27.05 47.77 -19.75
C ILE A 183 -28.07 48.85 -19.27
N ALA A 184 -27.57 50.09 -19.23
CA ALA A 184 -28.47 51.25 -18.97
C ALA A 184 -29.51 51.30 -20.12
N ARG A 185 -30.79 51.24 -19.75
CA ARG A 185 -31.90 51.52 -20.65
C ARG A 185 -31.79 52.96 -21.12
N PRO A 186 -31.87 53.26 -22.38
CA PRO A 186 -31.98 54.64 -22.85
C PRO A 186 -33.30 55.24 -22.38
N ALA A 187 -33.24 56.42 -21.80
CA ALA A 187 -34.41 57.20 -21.41
C ALA A 187 -35.22 57.58 -22.64
N SER A 188 -36.48 57.13 -22.69
CA SER A 188 -37.45 57.59 -23.65
C SER A 188 -37.77 59.04 -23.41
N ARG A 189 -37.38 59.93 -24.30
CA ARG A 189 -37.90 61.30 -24.38
C ARG A 189 -39.31 61.23 -24.94
N GLY A 190 -40.31 61.63 -24.22
CA GLY A 190 -41.60 62.10 -24.61
C GLY A 190 -41.66 63.58 -24.33
#